data_2385c3dd01d3e87b59e2e3c1632272f7
#
_entry.id   2385c3dd01d3e87b59e2e3c1632272f7
#
_cell.length_a   1.000
_cell.length_b   1.000
_cell.length_c   1.000
_cell.angle_alpha   90.00
_cell.angle_beta   90.00
_cell.angle_gamma   90.00
#
_symmetry.space_group_name_H-M   'P 1'
#
loop_
_entity.id
_entity.type
_entity.pdbx_description
1 polymer ?
#
loop_
_entity_poly.entity_id
_entity_poly.type
_entity_poly.pdbx_seq_one_letter_code
_entity_poly.pdbx_strand_id
1 'polypeptide(L)'
;PADFALWFKATGRFKNHVMRWPSLWGEGFPGWHIECSAMCMKYLGETVDIHAGAIDLIPVHHENEIAQSEAATGKQFVRYWFHNDFLLVDGQKMSKSLGNFYTIDDIKTRPIGPMALRLLFLQTHYRQIMNFTWESLSAANNAYSRLVNLICETKKETDNLDIKKDYGEEAKNYRQKFIDAISDDLQAPKAVAVLWEVVKSDIPADEKLRLILEIDEVLGLN
;
A
#
# COMPACT_ATOMS: atom_id res chain seq x y z
N PRO A 1 -13.93 27.88 -10.63
CA PRO A 1 -12.68 28.60 -10.50
C PRO A 1 -11.54 27.58 -10.34
N ALA A 2 -10.45 27.79 -11.06
CA ALA A 2 -9.26 26.94 -10.96
C ALA A 2 -8.32 27.39 -9.82
N ASP A 3 -8.63 28.50 -9.15
CA ASP A 3 -7.79 29.06 -8.10
C ASP A 3 -7.95 28.34 -6.77
N PHE A 4 -6.83 28.17 -6.04
CA PHE A 4 -6.79 27.63 -4.69
C PHE A 4 -5.93 28.51 -3.78
N ALA A 5 -6.18 28.45 -2.47
CA ALA A 5 -5.50 29.31 -1.52
C ALA A 5 -4.16 28.72 -1.09
N LEU A 6 -3.08 29.50 -1.26
CA LEU A 6 -1.76 29.17 -0.72
C LEU A 6 -1.65 29.58 0.76
N TRP A 7 -2.30 30.69 1.16
CA TRP A 7 -2.27 31.21 2.51
C TRP A 7 -3.64 31.72 2.94
N PHE A 8 -4.10 31.32 4.11
CA PHE A 8 -5.31 31.80 4.74
C PHE A 8 -4.98 32.81 5.83
N LYS A 9 -5.56 34.01 5.78
CA LYS A 9 -5.42 35.00 6.85
C LYS A 9 -6.22 34.58 8.08
N ALA A 10 -5.65 34.72 9.27
CA ALA A 10 -6.28 34.43 10.57
C ALA A 10 -7.32 35.51 10.93
N THR A 11 -8.27 35.78 10.04
CA THR A 11 -9.35 36.78 10.17
C THR A 11 -10.71 36.16 9.86
N GLY A 12 -11.80 36.87 10.13
CA GLY A 12 -13.17 36.40 9.84
C GLY A 12 -13.45 35.03 10.45
N ARG A 13 -13.84 34.05 9.64
CA ARG A 13 -14.13 32.67 10.08
C ARG A 13 -12.90 31.94 10.65
N PHE A 14 -11.72 32.37 10.30
CA PHE A 14 -10.46 31.77 10.72
C PHE A 14 -9.79 32.49 11.90
N LYS A 15 -10.43 33.49 12.50
CA LYS A 15 -9.85 34.29 13.59
C LYS A 15 -9.42 33.48 14.83
N ASN A 16 -10.01 32.29 15.03
CA ASN A 16 -9.71 31.39 16.15
C ASN A 16 -8.91 30.14 15.72
N HIS A 17 -8.31 30.14 14.51
CA HIS A 17 -7.51 29.02 14.07
C HIS A 17 -6.28 28.84 14.97
N VAL A 18 -6.00 27.60 15.41
CA VAL A 18 -4.93 27.31 16.40
C VAL A 18 -3.54 27.47 15.79
N MET A 19 -3.40 27.04 14.53
CA MET A 19 -2.12 27.15 13.81
C MET A 19 -2.03 28.53 13.16
N ARG A 20 -1.01 29.32 13.54
CA ARG A 20 -0.81 30.67 13.04
C ARG A 20 0.67 31.00 12.95
N TRP A 21 1.04 31.68 11.90
CA TRP A 21 2.39 32.20 11.66
C TRP A 21 2.32 33.60 11.05
N PRO A 22 3.31 34.45 11.33
CA PRO A 22 3.47 35.69 10.60
C PRO A 22 3.88 35.42 9.16
N SER A 23 3.39 36.22 8.22
CA SER A 23 3.77 36.18 6.81
C SER A 23 3.75 37.57 6.18
N LEU A 24 4.25 37.68 4.94
CA LEU A 24 4.15 38.92 4.15
C LEU A 24 2.69 39.35 3.90
N TRP A 25 1.74 38.40 3.96
CA TRP A 25 0.30 38.63 3.77
C TRP A 25 -0.45 38.85 5.08
N GLY A 26 0.25 38.90 6.20
CA GLY A 26 -0.29 39.00 7.54
C GLY A 26 -0.28 37.65 8.29
N GLU A 27 -0.75 37.68 9.54
CA GLU A 27 -0.88 36.47 10.35
C GLU A 27 -1.89 35.49 9.75
N GLY A 28 -1.51 34.22 9.65
CA GLY A 28 -2.33 33.22 9.01
C GLY A 28 -1.72 31.82 9.05
N PHE A 29 -2.19 30.94 8.15
CA PHE A 29 -1.74 29.57 8.03
C PHE A 29 -1.75 29.14 6.55
N PRO A 30 -0.92 28.13 6.17
CA PRO A 30 -0.87 27.64 4.80
C PRO A 30 -2.16 26.94 4.39
N GLY A 31 -2.43 26.94 3.09
CA GLY A 31 -3.41 26.05 2.49
C GLY A 31 -2.91 24.59 2.50
N TRP A 32 -3.81 23.63 2.51
CA TRP A 32 -3.50 22.21 2.60
C TRP A 32 -2.49 21.72 1.55
N HIS A 33 -2.64 22.17 0.30
CA HIS A 33 -1.79 21.70 -0.80
C HIS A 33 -0.33 22.18 -0.66
N ILE A 34 -0.13 23.42 -0.20
CA ILE A 34 1.22 23.98 -0.04
C ILE A 34 1.96 23.34 1.14
N GLU A 35 1.27 22.82 2.14
CA GLU A 35 1.88 22.08 3.24
C GLU A 35 2.63 20.85 2.71
N CYS A 36 1.97 20.03 1.90
CA CYS A 36 2.57 18.83 1.32
C CYS A 36 3.73 19.18 0.39
N SER A 37 3.57 20.14 -0.53
CA SER A 37 4.65 20.57 -1.40
C SER A 37 5.87 21.09 -0.63
N ALA A 38 5.67 21.91 0.38
CA ALA A 38 6.77 22.45 1.19
C ALA A 38 7.48 21.36 2.00
N MET A 39 6.74 20.40 2.56
CA MET A 39 7.32 19.27 3.30
C MET A 39 8.10 18.33 2.36
N CYS A 40 7.53 17.98 1.22
CA CYS A 40 8.21 17.15 0.21
C CYS A 40 9.52 17.81 -0.25
N MET A 41 9.48 19.07 -0.67
CA MET A 41 10.68 19.78 -1.10
C MET A 41 11.75 19.90 -0.01
N LYS A 42 11.33 20.10 1.25
CA LYS A 42 12.26 20.23 2.38
C LYS A 42 12.99 18.92 2.70
N TYR A 43 12.31 17.78 2.65
CA TYR A 43 12.87 16.51 3.15
C TYR A 43 13.28 15.54 2.04
N LEU A 44 12.66 15.62 0.85
CA LEU A 44 12.87 14.70 -0.26
C LEU A 44 13.52 15.38 -1.48
N GLY A 45 13.54 16.72 -1.51
CA GLY A 45 14.05 17.48 -2.63
C GLY A 45 12.96 17.98 -3.57
N GLU A 46 13.37 18.69 -4.63
CA GLU A 46 12.44 19.35 -5.57
C GLU A 46 11.67 18.38 -6.47
N THR A 47 12.21 17.17 -6.65
CA THR A 47 11.57 16.07 -7.38
C THR A 47 11.46 14.85 -6.47
N VAL A 48 10.25 14.36 -6.26
CA VAL A 48 9.95 13.17 -5.45
C VAL A 48 9.89 11.94 -6.37
N ASP A 49 10.49 10.82 -5.97
CA ASP A 49 10.46 9.62 -6.80
C ASP A 49 9.07 8.98 -6.84
N ILE A 50 8.44 8.78 -5.67
CA ILE A 50 7.10 8.19 -5.56
C ILE A 50 6.25 9.05 -4.63
N HIS A 51 5.07 9.46 -5.12
CA HIS A 51 4.06 10.15 -4.32
C HIS A 51 2.77 9.35 -4.34
N ALA A 52 2.27 8.98 -3.16
CA ALA A 52 1.11 8.13 -3.02
C ALA A 52 -0.09 8.87 -2.42
N GLY A 53 -1.29 8.46 -2.82
CA GLY A 53 -2.54 8.94 -2.26
C GLY A 53 -3.72 8.12 -2.72
N ALA A 54 -4.93 8.44 -2.27
CA ALA A 54 -6.14 7.84 -2.80
C ALA A 54 -6.63 8.59 -4.05
N ILE A 55 -7.48 7.94 -4.83
CA ILE A 55 -7.98 8.47 -6.11
C ILE A 55 -8.73 9.81 -5.99
N ASP A 56 -9.32 10.09 -4.84
CA ASP A 56 -10.02 11.35 -4.56
C ASP A 56 -9.08 12.56 -4.43
N LEU A 57 -7.79 12.32 -4.19
CA LEU A 57 -6.79 13.38 -4.13
C LEU A 57 -6.35 13.84 -5.53
N ILE A 58 -6.54 13.03 -6.58
CA ILE A 58 -6.12 13.36 -7.94
C ILE A 58 -6.69 14.70 -8.42
N PRO A 59 -8.03 14.89 -8.44
CA PRO A 59 -8.64 16.02 -9.17
C PRO A 59 -8.41 17.40 -8.53
N VAL A 60 -7.95 17.44 -7.28
CA VAL A 60 -7.76 18.70 -6.55
C VAL A 60 -6.41 18.78 -5.88
N HIS A 61 -6.12 17.86 -4.95
CA HIS A 61 -4.94 17.96 -4.09
C HIS A 61 -3.64 17.80 -4.89
N HIS A 62 -3.50 16.71 -5.62
CA HIS A 62 -2.28 16.42 -6.38
C HIS A 62 -2.09 17.35 -7.57
N GLU A 63 -3.17 17.72 -8.27
CA GLU A 63 -3.09 18.73 -9.34
C GLU A 63 -2.58 20.09 -8.80
N ASN A 64 -3.02 20.48 -7.62
CA ASN A 64 -2.57 21.72 -7.00
C ASN A 64 -1.13 21.61 -6.47
N GLU A 65 -0.71 20.44 -5.98
CA GLU A 65 0.69 20.20 -5.61
C GLU A 65 1.61 20.29 -6.83
N ILE A 66 1.23 19.70 -7.97
CA ILE A 66 1.95 19.82 -9.24
C ILE A 66 2.06 21.30 -9.64
N ALA A 67 0.92 21.98 -9.73
CA ALA A 67 0.87 23.37 -10.18
C ALA A 67 1.78 24.29 -9.35
N GLN A 68 1.74 24.19 -8.02
CA GLN A 68 2.54 25.06 -7.15
C GLN A 68 4.02 24.67 -7.08
N SER A 69 4.32 23.38 -7.07
CA SER A 69 5.70 22.89 -6.94
C SER A 69 6.48 23.11 -8.24
N GLU A 70 5.89 22.80 -9.38
CA GLU A 70 6.54 22.99 -10.69
C GLU A 70 6.66 24.45 -11.07
N ALA A 71 5.67 25.29 -10.71
CA ALA A 71 5.78 26.73 -10.88
C ALA A 71 6.90 27.36 -10.02
N ALA A 72 7.12 26.83 -8.82
CA ALA A 72 8.17 27.32 -7.91
C ALA A 72 9.58 26.87 -8.31
N THR A 73 9.74 25.66 -8.84
CA THR A 73 11.05 25.03 -9.06
C THR A 73 11.47 24.98 -10.53
N GLY A 74 10.53 25.02 -11.45
CA GLY A 74 10.73 24.76 -12.89
C GLY A 74 11.08 23.33 -13.22
N LYS A 75 10.85 22.38 -12.27
CA LYS A 75 11.18 20.95 -12.40
C LYS A 75 9.94 20.10 -12.22
N GLN A 76 9.94 18.90 -12.80
CA GLN A 76 8.91 17.89 -12.54
C GLN A 76 8.87 17.58 -11.04
N PHE A 77 7.68 17.70 -10.44
CA PHE A 77 7.51 17.50 -9.00
C PHE A 77 7.58 16.03 -8.60
N VAL A 78 6.89 15.15 -9.31
CA VAL A 78 6.82 13.71 -8.99
C VAL A 78 7.11 12.86 -10.22
N ARG A 79 7.97 11.83 -10.06
CA ARG A 79 8.28 10.88 -11.13
C ARG A 79 7.18 9.85 -11.32
N TYR A 80 6.69 9.26 -10.21
CA TYR A 80 5.69 8.20 -10.22
C TYR A 80 4.59 8.50 -9.21
N TRP A 81 3.37 8.60 -9.72
CA TRP A 81 2.17 8.73 -8.91
C TRP A 81 1.59 7.36 -8.60
N PHE A 82 1.27 7.09 -7.34
CA PHE A 82 0.63 5.86 -6.91
C PHE A 82 -0.72 6.18 -6.27
N HIS A 83 -1.83 5.73 -6.91
CA HIS A 83 -3.17 6.02 -6.42
C HIS A 83 -3.92 4.73 -6.13
N ASN A 84 -4.26 4.52 -4.87
CA ASN A 84 -5.11 3.40 -4.46
C ASN A 84 -6.59 3.80 -4.46
N ASP A 85 -7.44 2.79 -4.65
CA ASP A 85 -8.88 2.94 -4.53
C ASP A 85 -9.34 2.83 -3.05
N PHE A 86 -10.64 2.96 -2.81
CA PHE A 86 -11.21 3.02 -1.48
C PHE A 86 -11.35 1.64 -0.82
N LEU A 87 -11.32 1.68 0.52
CA LEU A 87 -11.75 0.59 1.38
C LEU A 87 -13.18 0.85 1.85
N LEU A 88 -14.08 -0.06 1.52
CA LEU A 88 -15.43 -0.12 2.07
C LEU A 88 -15.48 -1.12 3.22
N VAL A 89 -16.43 -0.94 4.11
CA VAL A 89 -16.78 -1.89 5.19
C VAL A 89 -18.24 -2.25 5.02
N ASP A 90 -18.52 -3.55 4.81
CA ASP A 90 -19.87 -4.06 4.53
C ASP A 90 -20.59 -3.26 3.43
N GLY A 91 -19.85 -2.96 2.33
CA GLY A 91 -20.36 -2.24 1.17
C GLY A 91 -20.57 -0.74 1.38
N GLN A 92 -20.19 -0.19 2.54
CA GLN A 92 -20.37 1.21 2.89
C GLN A 92 -19.03 1.91 3.17
N LYS A 93 -19.01 3.24 3.02
CA LYS A 93 -17.85 4.04 3.43
C LYS A 93 -17.56 3.83 4.91
N MET A 94 -16.30 3.56 5.27
CA MET A 94 -15.86 3.50 6.65
C MET A 94 -16.02 4.87 7.32
N SER A 95 -16.75 4.95 8.42
CA SER A 95 -16.96 6.18 9.15
C SER A 95 -17.32 5.93 10.62
N LYS A 96 -16.85 6.82 11.50
CA LYS A 96 -17.18 6.76 12.94
C LYS A 96 -18.68 6.94 13.20
N SER A 97 -19.35 7.77 12.41
CA SER A 97 -20.79 8.04 12.54
C SER A 97 -21.66 6.84 12.14
N LEU A 98 -21.16 5.95 11.30
CA LEU A 98 -21.85 4.71 10.90
C LEU A 98 -21.52 3.54 11.83
N GLY A 99 -20.58 3.72 12.78
CA GLY A 99 -20.18 2.64 13.69
C GLY A 99 -19.41 1.50 13.01
N ASN A 100 -18.98 1.67 11.75
CA ASN A 100 -18.25 0.69 10.96
C ASN A 100 -16.77 1.06 10.81
N PHE A 101 -16.22 1.82 11.72
CA PHE A 101 -14.82 2.21 11.77
C PHE A 101 -14.04 1.21 12.62
N TYR A 102 -13.12 0.47 11.98
CA TYR A 102 -12.27 -0.52 12.63
C TYR A 102 -10.81 -0.10 12.60
N THR A 103 -10.13 -0.33 13.71
CA THR A 103 -8.68 -0.15 13.86
C THR A 103 -7.98 -1.51 13.85
N ILE A 104 -6.65 -1.49 13.76
CA ILE A 104 -5.85 -2.73 13.90
C ILE A 104 -6.06 -3.35 15.28
N ASP A 105 -6.29 -2.55 16.33
CA ASP A 105 -6.52 -3.09 17.67
C ASP A 105 -7.88 -3.80 17.77
N ASP A 106 -8.89 -3.35 17.05
CA ASP A 106 -10.16 -4.08 16.96
C ASP A 106 -9.98 -5.46 16.31
N ILE A 107 -9.11 -5.57 15.32
CA ILE A 107 -8.78 -6.86 14.70
C ILE A 107 -8.06 -7.78 15.68
N LYS A 108 -7.11 -7.25 16.47
CA LYS A 108 -6.37 -8.02 17.49
C LYS A 108 -7.26 -8.55 18.63
N THR A 109 -8.44 -7.98 18.85
CA THR A 109 -9.40 -8.51 19.84
C THR A 109 -9.99 -9.86 19.44
N ARG A 110 -9.84 -10.28 18.18
CA ARG A 110 -10.33 -11.55 17.64
C ARG A 110 -9.17 -12.54 17.48
N PRO A 111 -9.44 -13.84 17.43
CA PRO A 111 -8.43 -14.87 17.20
C PRO A 111 -7.98 -14.88 15.70
N ILE A 112 -7.63 -13.72 15.18
CA ILE A 112 -7.21 -13.50 13.79
C ILE A 112 -5.88 -12.75 13.80
N GLY A 113 -4.89 -13.34 13.15
CA GLY A 113 -3.57 -12.72 13.08
C GLY A 113 -3.52 -11.52 12.12
N PRO A 114 -2.62 -10.55 12.34
CA PRO A 114 -2.47 -9.38 11.46
C PRO A 114 -2.05 -9.77 10.03
N MET A 115 -1.37 -10.89 9.85
CA MET A 115 -0.97 -11.40 8.52
C MET A 115 -2.17 -11.86 7.69
N ALA A 116 -3.27 -12.30 8.32
CA ALA A 116 -4.52 -12.57 7.62
C ALA A 116 -5.10 -11.31 6.98
N LEU A 117 -5.02 -10.17 7.68
CA LEU A 117 -5.44 -8.89 7.09
C LEU A 117 -4.53 -8.47 5.94
N ARG A 118 -3.20 -8.65 6.09
CA ARG A 118 -2.26 -8.39 5.01
C ARG A 118 -2.54 -9.25 3.79
N LEU A 119 -2.78 -10.56 3.98
CA LEU A 119 -3.17 -11.45 2.88
C LEU A 119 -4.46 -11.00 2.23
N LEU A 120 -5.47 -10.59 3.01
CA LEU A 120 -6.73 -10.06 2.48
C LEU A 120 -6.49 -8.83 1.59
N PHE A 121 -5.64 -7.90 2.00
CA PHE A 121 -5.28 -6.73 1.17
C PHE A 121 -4.56 -7.13 -0.12
N LEU A 122 -3.63 -8.09 -0.07
CA LEU A 122 -2.91 -8.56 -1.25
C LEU A 122 -3.81 -9.31 -2.26
N GLN A 123 -4.98 -9.77 -1.85
CA GLN A 123 -5.97 -10.42 -2.72
C GLN A 123 -6.81 -9.44 -3.56
N THR A 124 -6.68 -8.13 -3.31
CA THR A 124 -7.34 -7.09 -4.09
C THR A 124 -6.30 -6.19 -4.74
N HIS A 125 -6.46 -5.91 -6.03
CA HIS A 125 -5.57 -4.96 -6.70
C HIS A 125 -5.77 -3.55 -6.13
N TYR A 126 -4.70 -2.79 -5.91
CA TYR A 126 -4.77 -1.48 -5.26
C TYR A 126 -5.63 -0.44 -6.00
N ARG A 127 -5.84 -0.62 -7.32
CA ARG A 127 -6.74 0.22 -8.15
C ARG A 127 -8.20 -0.23 -8.12
N GLN A 128 -8.55 -1.18 -7.26
CA GLN A 128 -9.92 -1.69 -7.12
C GLN A 128 -10.45 -1.40 -5.72
N ILE A 129 -11.74 -1.05 -5.68
CA ILE A 129 -12.44 -0.91 -4.40
C ILE A 129 -12.37 -2.24 -3.64
N MET A 130 -11.85 -2.18 -2.44
CA MET A 130 -11.84 -3.31 -1.52
C MET A 130 -13.03 -3.22 -0.58
N ASN A 131 -13.78 -4.31 -0.45
CA ASN A 131 -14.85 -4.40 0.55
C ASN A 131 -14.41 -5.32 1.69
N PHE A 132 -14.10 -4.72 2.83
CA PHE A 132 -13.80 -5.45 4.06
C PHE A 132 -15.09 -5.97 4.70
N THR A 133 -15.11 -7.25 5.01
CA THR A 133 -16.09 -7.87 5.89
C THR A 133 -15.38 -8.78 6.89
N TRP A 134 -16.00 -9.08 8.01
CA TRP A 134 -15.44 -10.03 8.98
C TRP A 134 -15.37 -11.45 8.42
N GLU A 135 -16.28 -11.80 7.52
CA GLU A 135 -16.29 -13.09 6.81
C GLU A 135 -15.09 -13.20 5.89
N SER A 136 -14.81 -12.15 5.09
CA SER A 136 -13.66 -12.13 4.19
C SER A 136 -12.34 -12.21 4.96
N LEU A 137 -12.23 -11.53 6.10
CA LEU A 137 -11.06 -11.61 6.97
C LEU A 137 -10.91 -13.00 7.59
N SER A 138 -12.00 -13.62 8.02
CA SER A 138 -11.98 -15.00 8.54
C SER A 138 -11.56 -16.01 7.46
N ALA A 139 -12.05 -15.85 6.23
CA ALA A 139 -11.62 -16.69 5.10
C ALA A 139 -10.13 -16.50 4.80
N ALA A 140 -9.63 -15.26 4.82
CA ALA A 140 -8.21 -14.96 4.66
C ALA A 140 -7.35 -15.57 5.79
N ASN A 141 -7.85 -15.57 7.04
CA ASN A 141 -7.16 -16.21 8.17
C ASN A 141 -7.04 -17.74 7.99
N ASN A 142 -8.09 -18.38 7.51
CA ASN A 142 -8.06 -19.82 7.22
C ASN A 142 -7.08 -20.11 6.06
N ALA A 143 -7.09 -19.27 5.01
CA ALA A 143 -6.16 -19.40 3.90
C ALA A 143 -4.70 -19.18 4.36
N TYR A 144 -4.44 -18.17 5.17
CA TYR A 144 -3.13 -17.90 5.73
C TYR A 144 -2.63 -19.07 6.60
N SER A 145 -3.47 -19.59 7.50
CA SER A 145 -3.12 -20.74 8.33
C SER A 145 -2.77 -21.98 7.49
N ARG A 146 -3.54 -22.21 6.42
CA ARG A 146 -3.24 -23.30 5.47
C ARG A 146 -1.92 -23.09 4.75
N LEU A 147 -1.64 -21.84 4.31
CA LEU A 147 -0.38 -21.48 3.65
C LEU A 147 0.81 -21.78 4.57
N VAL A 148 0.76 -21.31 5.82
CA VAL A 148 1.80 -21.53 6.82
C VAL A 148 2.03 -23.03 7.07
N ASN A 149 0.96 -23.82 7.20
CA ASN A 149 1.09 -25.27 7.40
C ASN A 149 1.83 -25.95 6.23
N LEU A 150 1.46 -25.65 4.99
CA LEU A 150 2.13 -26.19 3.80
C LEU A 150 3.61 -25.79 3.72
N ILE A 151 3.93 -24.54 4.05
CA ILE A 151 5.33 -24.07 4.11
C ILE A 151 6.10 -24.80 5.22
N CYS A 152 5.48 -25.01 6.38
CA CYS A 152 6.10 -25.78 7.48
C CYS A 152 6.35 -27.25 7.09
N GLU A 153 5.46 -27.86 6.30
CA GLU A 153 5.66 -29.20 5.76
C GLU A 153 6.87 -29.21 4.78
N THR A 154 6.89 -28.30 3.81
CA THR A 154 8.04 -28.15 2.90
C THR A 154 9.35 -27.94 3.64
N LYS A 155 9.34 -27.14 4.73
CA LYS A 155 10.52 -26.89 5.54
C LYS A 155 11.03 -28.17 6.23
N LYS A 156 10.14 -29.07 6.68
CA LYS A 156 10.52 -30.35 7.28
C LYS A 156 11.13 -31.33 6.29
N GLU A 157 10.73 -31.23 5.01
CA GLU A 157 11.26 -32.03 3.91
C GLU A 157 12.61 -31.51 3.39
N THR A 158 13.05 -30.35 3.87
CA THR A 158 14.29 -29.70 3.42
C THR A 158 15.38 -29.91 4.46
N ASP A 159 16.32 -30.82 4.19
CA ASP A 159 17.44 -31.15 5.09
C ASP A 159 18.50 -30.04 5.11
N ASN A 160 18.76 -29.41 3.96
CA ASN A 160 19.78 -28.37 3.83
C ASN A 160 19.33 -27.33 2.79
N LEU A 161 19.26 -26.07 3.22
CA LEU A 161 18.85 -24.94 2.37
C LEU A 161 20.08 -24.21 1.85
N ASP A 162 20.50 -24.50 0.61
CA ASP A 162 21.53 -23.73 -0.08
C ASP A 162 20.89 -22.61 -0.91
N ILE A 163 20.88 -21.39 -0.35
CA ILE A 163 20.29 -20.19 -0.99
C ILE A 163 21.05 -19.74 -2.25
N LYS A 164 22.25 -20.25 -2.51
CA LYS A 164 23.09 -19.89 -3.68
C LYS A 164 22.97 -20.86 -4.84
N LYS A 165 22.30 -21.98 -4.64
CA LYS A 165 22.11 -22.99 -5.69
C LYS A 165 21.17 -22.44 -6.79
N ASP A 166 21.47 -22.68 -8.03
CA ASP A 166 20.56 -22.31 -9.13
C ASP A 166 19.23 -23.06 -9.07
N TYR A 167 18.17 -22.41 -9.53
CA TYR A 167 16.87 -23.04 -9.69
C TYR A 167 16.83 -23.97 -10.92
N GLY A 168 16.09 -25.05 -10.81
CA GLY A 168 15.66 -25.84 -11.98
C GLY A 168 14.71 -25.04 -12.88
N GLU A 169 14.48 -25.56 -14.09
CA GLU A 169 13.69 -24.81 -15.10
C GLU A 169 12.25 -24.51 -14.66
N GLU A 170 11.61 -25.43 -13.94
CA GLU A 170 10.24 -25.23 -13.44
C GLU A 170 10.17 -24.15 -12.37
N ALA A 171 11.10 -24.14 -11.41
CA ALA A 171 11.20 -23.11 -10.38
C ALA A 171 11.52 -21.73 -10.99
N LYS A 172 12.41 -21.67 -12.00
CA LYS A 172 12.66 -20.43 -12.77
C LYS A 172 11.39 -19.91 -13.45
N ASN A 173 10.56 -20.80 -13.97
CA ASN A 173 9.30 -20.41 -14.61
C ASN A 173 8.31 -19.80 -13.57
N TYR A 174 8.18 -20.40 -12.40
CA TYR A 174 7.37 -19.80 -11.32
C TYR A 174 7.93 -18.45 -10.86
N ARG A 175 9.25 -18.36 -10.71
CA ARG A 175 9.92 -17.10 -10.37
C ARG A 175 9.61 -16.01 -11.39
N GLN A 176 9.72 -16.34 -12.69
CA GLN A 176 9.40 -15.38 -13.75
C GLN A 176 7.95 -14.96 -13.75
N LYS A 177 6.99 -15.90 -13.58
CA LYS A 177 5.58 -15.57 -13.43
C LYS A 177 5.32 -14.60 -12.28
N PHE A 178 6.02 -14.77 -11.15
CA PHE A 178 5.92 -13.86 -10.00
C PHE A 178 6.44 -12.46 -10.35
N ILE A 179 7.62 -12.38 -10.95
CA ILE A 179 8.23 -11.13 -11.39
C ILE A 179 7.32 -10.41 -12.40
N ASP A 180 6.78 -11.13 -13.37
CA ASP A 180 5.86 -10.57 -14.36
C ASP A 180 4.60 -10.01 -13.69
N ALA A 181 4.04 -10.71 -12.71
CA ALA A 181 2.87 -10.25 -11.97
C ALA A 181 3.15 -8.95 -11.19
N ILE A 182 4.27 -8.87 -10.49
CA ILE A 182 4.64 -7.68 -9.71
C ILE A 182 5.03 -6.52 -10.64
N SER A 183 5.65 -6.80 -11.78
CA SER A 183 6.06 -5.78 -12.77
C SER A 183 4.90 -5.26 -13.62
N ASP A 184 3.77 -5.95 -13.65
CA ASP A 184 2.55 -5.55 -14.34
C ASP A 184 1.63 -4.77 -13.37
N ASP A 185 1.97 -3.52 -13.10
CA ASP A 185 1.20 -2.60 -12.24
C ASP A 185 0.90 -3.21 -10.85
N LEU A 186 1.87 -3.87 -10.24
CA LEU A 186 1.77 -4.47 -8.90
C LEU A 186 0.55 -5.41 -8.74
N GLN A 187 0.40 -6.36 -9.67
CA GLN A 187 -0.70 -7.35 -9.63
C GLN A 187 -0.56 -8.33 -8.45
N ALA A 188 -0.69 -7.79 -7.22
CA ALA A 188 -0.57 -8.57 -6.00
C ALA A 188 -1.50 -9.79 -5.96
N PRO A 189 -2.77 -9.75 -6.45
CA PRO A 189 -3.61 -10.94 -6.52
C PRO A 189 -3.01 -12.06 -7.38
N LYS A 190 -2.40 -11.71 -8.53
CA LYS A 190 -1.72 -12.68 -9.39
C LYS A 190 -0.46 -13.22 -8.70
N ALA A 191 0.32 -12.35 -8.04
CA ALA A 191 1.50 -12.75 -7.29
C ALA A 191 1.16 -13.75 -6.16
N VAL A 192 0.08 -13.51 -5.42
CA VAL A 192 -0.44 -14.44 -4.40
C VAL A 192 -0.89 -15.76 -5.03
N ALA A 193 -1.51 -15.72 -6.21
CA ALA A 193 -1.88 -16.95 -6.93
C ALA A 193 -0.63 -17.78 -7.30
N VAL A 194 0.44 -17.13 -7.79
CA VAL A 194 1.72 -17.81 -8.06
C VAL A 194 2.31 -18.43 -6.79
N LEU A 195 2.26 -17.73 -5.65
CA LEU A 195 2.70 -18.32 -4.37
C LEU A 195 1.94 -19.62 -4.06
N TRP A 196 0.61 -19.64 -4.28
CA TRP A 196 -0.20 -20.85 -4.11
C TRP A 196 0.14 -21.96 -5.12
N GLU A 197 0.51 -21.62 -6.36
CA GLU A 197 1.01 -22.59 -7.34
C GLU A 197 2.32 -23.21 -6.85
N VAL A 198 3.29 -22.39 -6.42
CA VAL A 198 4.60 -22.84 -5.91
C VAL A 198 4.43 -23.77 -4.72
N VAL A 199 3.65 -23.39 -3.73
CA VAL A 199 3.44 -24.21 -2.51
C VAL A 199 2.85 -25.59 -2.81
N LYS A 200 2.02 -25.68 -3.87
CA LYS A 200 1.34 -26.92 -4.28
C LYS A 200 2.09 -27.68 -5.38
N SER A 201 3.17 -27.16 -5.94
CA SER A 201 3.91 -27.79 -7.03
C SER A 201 4.69 -29.00 -6.55
N ASP A 202 5.16 -29.79 -7.49
CA ASP A 202 6.01 -30.97 -7.24
C ASP A 202 7.51 -30.69 -7.43
N ILE A 203 7.93 -29.40 -7.46
CA ILE A 203 9.35 -29.04 -7.53
C ILE A 203 10.05 -29.47 -6.23
N PRO A 204 11.39 -29.71 -6.27
CA PRO A 204 12.18 -30.12 -5.11
C PRO A 204 11.95 -29.20 -3.90
N ALA A 205 11.84 -29.78 -2.70
CA ALA A 205 11.49 -29.06 -1.47
C ALA A 205 12.45 -27.90 -1.15
N ASP A 206 13.76 -28.07 -1.44
CA ASP A 206 14.76 -27.02 -1.27
C ASP A 206 14.55 -25.84 -2.23
N GLU A 207 14.22 -26.10 -3.48
CA GLU A 207 13.90 -25.06 -4.46
C GLU A 207 12.57 -24.35 -4.12
N LYS A 208 11.56 -25.14 -3.75
CA LYS A 208 10.25 -24.64 -3.32
C LYS A 208 10.40 -23.67 -2.13
N LEU A 209 11.10 -24.07 -1.09
CA LEU A 209 11.29 -23.24 0.10
C LEU A 209 12.06 -21.96 -0.21
N ARG A 210 13.14 -22.03 -1.01
CA ARG A 210 13.88 -20.84 -1.43
C ARG A 210 13.02 -19.86 -2.21
N LEU A 211 12.23 -20.36 -3.15
CA LEU A 211 11.36 -19.53 -3.98
C LEU A 211 10.24 -18.88 -3.14
N ILE A 212 9.67 -19.61 -2.17
CA ILE A 212 8.69 -19.05 -1.24
C ILE A 212 9.31 -17.91 -0.43
N LEU A 213 10.52 -18.09 0.09
CA LEU A 213 11.21 -17.04 0.86
C LEU A 213 11.52 -15.80 -0.01
N GLU A 214 11.96 -16.00 -1.27
CA GLU A 214 12.17 -14.90 -2.23
C GLU A 214 10.85 -14.15 -2.52
N ILE A 215 9.76 -14.85 -2.75
CA ILE A 215 8.43 -14.28 -2.95
C ILE A 215 7.99 -13.49 -1.70
N ASP A 216 8.29 -14.01 -0.52
CA ASP A 216 7.89 -13.39 0.74
C ASP A 216 8.67 -12.12 1.09
N GLU A 217 9.88 -11.93 0.54
CA GLU A 217 10.59 -10.64 0.64
C GLU A 217 9.76 -9.48 0.05
N VAL A 218 8.89 -9.77 -0.90
CA VAL A 218 7.98 -8.78 -1.51
C VAL A 218 6.61 -8.79 -0.84
N LEU A 219 6.01 -9.96 -0.61
CA LEU A 219 4.66 -10.06 -0.04
C LEU A 219 4.63 -9.77 1.46
N GLY A 220 5.68 -10.11 2.20
CA GLY A 220 5.84 -9.87 3.64
C GLY A 220 4.75 -10.54 4.47
N LEU A 221 4.51 -11.82 4.23
CA LEU A 221 3.54 -12.64 4.96
C LEU A 221 4.16 -13.36 6.16
N ASN A 222 5.53 -13.40 6.26
CA ASN A 222 6.37 -14.00 7.33
C ASN A 222 6.15 -15.49 7.54
#